data_7cae51bae08619208a0811946c116123
#
_entry.id   7cae51bae08619208a0811946c116123
#
_cell.length_a   1.000
_cell.length_b   1.000
_cell.length_c   1.000
_cell.angle_alpha   90.00
_cell.angle_beta   90.00
_cell.angle_gamma   90.00
#
_symmetry.space_group_name_H-M   'P 1'
#
loop_
_entity.id
_entity.type
_entity.pdbx_description
1 polymer ?
#
loop_
_entity_poly.entity_id
_entity_poly.type
_entity_poly.pdbx_seq_one_letter_code
_entity_poly.pdbx_strand_id
1 'polypeptide(L)'
;EICACLVGSEMCIRDSQRVLTLCNEETSIAKGVFFDLMYANKNGWRFDEHKQYTFMRKYKNELLFIIVNFDSQLVDVAINVPSHAFDFLQIPQMEKYQATDLLTGAKEEICLLPYKATEVSVGAYNGKILKITF
;
A
#
# COMPACT_ATOMS: atom_id res chain seq x y z
N GLU A 1 7.00 13.11 9.70
CA GLU A 1 7.71 12.04 9.20
C GLU A 1 8.21 11.10 10.29
N ILE A 2 9.24 10.49 10.04
CA ILE A 2 9.76 9.51 10.95
C ILE A 2 10.18 10.13 12.27
N CYS A 3 10.19 11.42 12.34
CA CYS A 3 10.65 12.07 13.54
C CYS A 3 9.86 11.73 14.79
N ALA A 4 8.63 11.28 14.64
CA ALA A 4 7.93 10.74 15.79
C ALA A 4 8.77 9.65 16.45
N CYS A 5 9.63 9.05 15.69
CA CYS A 5 10.50 8.00 16.13
C CYS A 5 11.73 8.50 16.87
N LEU A 6 12.02 9.78 16.74
CA LEU A 6 13.15 10.38 17.43
C LEU A 6 12.98 10.34 18.93
N VAL A 7 11.78 10.08 19.38
CA VAL A 7 11.55 9.88 20.80
C VAL A 7 12.12 8.55 21.25
N GLY A 8 13.16 8.10 20.58
CA GLY A 8 13.89 6.91 20.97
C GLY A 8 13.13 5.64 20.79
N SER A 9 12.19 5.64 19.93
CA SER A 9 11.36 4.48 19.75
C SER A 9 12.13 3.38 19.05
N GLU A 10 12.38 2.30 19.76
CA GLU A 10 12.93 1.09 19.16
C GLU A 10 12.03 0.57 18.05
N MET A 11 10.73 0.81 18.15
CA MET A 11 9.77 0.40 17.13
C MET A 11 10.10 1.04 15.80
N CYS A 12 10.48 2.31 15.81
CA CYS A 12 10.84 3.02 14.59
C CYS A 12 12.12 2.52 13.97
N ILE A 13 13.10 2.17 14.80
CA ILE A 13 14.32 1.56 14.32
C ILE A 13 14.02 0.23 13.66
N ARG A 14 13.16 -0.57 14.28
CA ARG A 14 12.74 -1.85 13.71
C ARG A 14 12.00 -1.66 12.40
N ASP A 15 11.10 -0.69 12.34
CA ASP A 15 10.34 -0.42 11.12
C ASP A 15 11.28 0.00 9.99
N SER A 16 12.25 0.85 10.27
CA SER A 16 13.25 1.26 9.28
C SER A 16 14.08 0.08 8.80
N GLN A 17 14.51 -0.78 9.70
CA GLN A 17 15.24 -2.00 9.36
C GLN A 17 14.40 -2.94 8.54
N ARG A 18 13.12 -3.08 8.90
CA ARG A 18 12.18 -3.93 8.18
C ARG A 18 11.99 -3.44 6.75
N VAL A 19 11.81 -2.14 6.56
CA VAL A 19 11.66 -1.55 5.24
C VAL A 19 12.92 -1.77 4.40
N LEU A 20 14.10 -1.54 4.97
CA LEU A 20 15.36 -1.77 4.26
C LEU A 20 15.53 -3.23 3.87
N THR A 21 15.19 -4.14 4.76
CA THR A 21 15.23 -5.57 4.48
C THR A 21 14.30 -5.93 3.33
N LEU A 22 13.08 -5.41 3.35
CA LEU A 22 12.12 -5.65 2.28
C LEU A 22 12.60 -5.10 0.94
N CYS A 23 13.24 -3.94 0.93
CA CYS A 23 13.81 -3.37 -0.29
C CYS A 23 14.88 -4.27 -0.90
N ASN A 24 15.60 -5.00 -0.08
CA ASN A 24 16.63 -5.93 -0.55
C ASN A 24 16.06 -7.29 -0.95
N GLU A 25 15.07 -7.78 -0.21
CA GLU A 25 14.54 -9.13 -0.41
C GLU A 25 13.40 -9.21 -1.43
N GLU A 26 12.54 -8.19 -1.47
CA GLU A 26 11.38 -8.22 -2.35
C GLU A 26 11.73 -7.76 -3.76
N THR A 27 11.71 -8.69 -4.68
CA THR A 27 12.02 -8.41 -6.09
C THR A 27 11.08 -7.36 -6.68
N SER A 28 9.81 -7.38 -6.26
CA SER A 28 8.81 -6.43 -6.75
C SER A 28 9.15 -5.00 -6.37
N ILE A 29 9.79 -4.77 -5.23
CA ILE A 29 10.23 -3.44 -4.83
C ILE A 29 11.43 -3.01 -5.67
N ALA A 30 12.39 -3.90 -5.85
CA ALA A 30 13.63 -3.57 -6.56
C ALA A 30 13.43 -3.45 -8.07
N LYS A 31 12.61 -4.29 -8.67
CA LYS A 31 12.47 -4.43 -10.12
C LYS A 31 11.05 -4.21 -10.64
N GLY A 32 10.09 -4.01 -9.77
CA GLY A 32 8.70 -3.90 -10.16
C GLY A 32 8.38 -2.64 -10.96
N VAL A 33 7.38 -2.74 -11.82
CA VAL A 33 6.84 -1.58 -12.54
C VAL A 33 6.02 -0.74 -11.56
N PHE A 34 6.28 0.55 -11.54
CA PHE A 34 5.61 1.49 -10.65
C PHE A 34 4.33 2.03 -11.30
N PHE A 35 3.26 2.13 -10.51
CA PHE A 35 2.02 2.76 -10.94
C PHE A 35 1.52 3.66 -9.81
N ASP A 36 1.45 4.96 -10.07
CA ASP A 36 0.98 5.95 -9.11
C ASP A 36 -0.55 5.94 -9.06
N LEU A 37 -1.11 5.91 -7.85
CA LEU A 37 -2.55 5.97 -7.64
C LEU A 37 -3.01 7.34 -7.12
N MET A 38 -2.11 8.26 -6.86
CA MET A 38 -2.48 9.55 -6.28
C MET A 38 -3.39 10.37 -7.20
N TYR A 39 -3.12 10.38 -8.50
CA TYR A 39 -3.92 11.15 -9.43
C TYR A 39 -5.37 10.66 -9.51
N ALA A 40 -5.60 9.38 -9.30
CA ALA A 40 -6.93 8.78 -9.36
C ALA A 40 -7.73 8.98 -8.07
N ASN A 41 -7.06 9.47 -7.01
CA ASN A 41 -7.66 9.63 -5.69
C ASN A 41 -7.64 11.07 -5.19
N LYS A 42 -7.42 12.03 -6.07
CA LYS A 42 -7.54 13.45 -5.73
C LYS A 42 -8.98 13.75 -5.33
N ASN A 43 -9.13 14.39 -4.19
CA ASN A 43 -10.45 14.71 -3.62
C ASN A 43 -11.34 13.48 -3.49
N GLY A 44 -10.71 12.32 -3.28
CA GLY A 44 -11.43 11.07 -3.15
C GLY A 44 -12.17 10.94 -1.84
N TRP A 45 -13.20 10.10 -1.85
CA TRP A 45 -13.93 9.78 -0.64
C TRP A 45 -13.04 8.95 0.29
N ARG A 46 -12.91 9.40 1.55
CA ARG A 46 -12.08 8.76 2.56
C ARG A 46 -10.61 8.59 2.14
N PHE A 47 -10.13 9.52 1.34
CA PHE A 47 -8.71 9.60 0.97
C PHE A 47 -8.31 11.06 0.86
N ASP A 48 -7.35 11.47 1.69
CA ASP A 48 -6.82 12.82 1.68
C ASP A 48 -5.42 12.81 1.09
N GLU A 49 -5.27 13.37 -0.09
CA GLU A 49 -4.00 13.41 -0.82
C GLU A 49 -2.88 14.15 -0.08
N HIS A 50 -3.24 14.94 0.92
CA HIS A 50 -2.27 15.66 1.76
C HIS A 50 -1.82 14.84 2.96
N LYS A 51 -2.52 13.76 3.28
CA LYS A 51 -2.26 12.94 4.47
C LYS A 51 -1.98 11.47 4.16
N GLN A 52 -2.41 11.00 3.01
CA GLN A 52 -2.19 9.62 2.60
C GLN A 52 -1.46 9.57 1.26
N TYR A 53 -0.70 8.51 1.07
CA TYR A 53 0.01 8.27 -0.17
C TYR A 53 -0.15 6.79 -0.55
N THR A 54 -0.40 6.53 -1.82
CA THR A 54 -0.59 5.15 -2.28
C THR A 54 -0.06 4.96 -3.69
N PHE A 55 0.50 3.78 -3.92
CA PHE A 55 0.98 3.38 -5.23
C PHE A 55 1.08 1.86 -5.31
N MET A 56 1.29 1.35 -6.51
CA MET A 56 1.47 -0.07 -6.75
C MET A 56 2.79 -0.35 -7.46
N ARG A 57 3.34 -1.52 -7.21
CA ARG A 57 4.47 -2.05 -7.98
C ARG A 57 4.15 -3.49 -8.34
N LYS A 58 4.44 -3.86 -9.58
CA LYS A 58 4.18 -5.21 -10.03
C LYS A 58 5.42 -5.79 -10.70
N TYR A 59 5.74 -7.04 -10.36
CA TYR A 59 6.79 -7.79 -11.01
C TYR A 59 6.32 -9.22 -11.22
N LYS A 60 6.21 -9.62 -12.50
CA LYS A 60 5.70 -10.95 -12.86
C LYS A 60 4.34 -11.24 -12.22
N ASN A 61 4.27 -12.21 -11.32
CA ASN A 61 3.02 -12.61 -10.67
C ASN A 61 2.81 -12.00 -9.29
N GLU A 62 3.60 -11.01 -8.93
CA GLU A 62 3.51 -10.37 -7.61
C GLU A 62 3.09 -8.92 -7.76
N LEU A 63 2.13 -8.52 -6.95
CA LEU A 63 1.68 -7.15 -6.85
C LEU A 63 1.92 -6.66 -5.43
N LEU A 64 2.55 -5.50 -5.31
CA LEU A 64 2.65 -4.79 -4.04
C LEU A 64 1.75 -3.58 -4.09
N PHE A 65 0.85 -3.49 -3.15
CA PHE A 65 -0.06 -2.36 -2.97
C PHE A 65 0.40 -1.63 -1.71
N ILE A 66 0.97 -0.45 -1.89
CA ILE A 66 1.58 0.31 -0.80
C ILE A 66 0.67 1.47 -0.43
N ILE A 67 0.37 1.59 0.86
CA ILE A 67 -0.48 2.64 1.40
C ILE A 67 0.20 3.22 2.62
N VAL A 68 0.37 4.53 2.65
CA VAL A 68 1.00 5.22 3.78
C VAL A 68 0.03 6.25 4.32
N ASN A 69 -0.09 6.31 5.65
CA ASN A 69 -0.94 7.27 6.34
C ASN A 69 -0.08 8.18 7.22
N PHE A 70 -0.04 9.46 6.90
CA PHE A 70 0.67 10.47 7.67
C PHE A 70 -0.25 11.21 8.65
N ASP A 71 -1.51 10.81 8.74
CA ASP A 71 -2.45 11.40 9.68
C ASP A 71 -2.13 10.94 11.10
N SER A 72 -2.45 11.77 12.07
CA SER A 72 -2.32 11.45 13.50
C SER A 72 -3.39 10.50 14.00
N GLN A 73 -4.28 10.05 13.14
CA GLN A 73 -5.38 9.17 13.49
C GLN A 73 -5.40 7.98 12.53
N LEU A 74 -5.88 6.84 13.03
CA LEU A 74 -6.18 5.70 12.17
C LEU A 74 -7.26 6.09 11.17
N VAL A 75 -7.09 5.75 9.91
CA VAL A 75 -8.03 6.07 8.84
C VAL A 75 -8.36 4.82 8.04
N ASP A 76 -9.64 4.64 7.77
CA ASP A 76 -10.09 3.62 6.81
C ASP A 76 -10.07 4.29 5.43
N VAL A 77 -8.97 4.13 4.72
CA VAL A 77 -8.82 4.76 3.41
C VAL A 77 -9.58 3.97 2.34
N ALA A 78 -10.21 4.69 1.44
CA ALA A 78 -10.87 4.11 0.27
C ALA A 78 -10.09 4.52 -0.97
N ILE A 79 -9.49 3.57 -1.65
CA ILE A 79 -8.58 3.82 -2.76
C ILE A 79 -9.21 3.36 -4.05
N ASN A 80 -9.32 4.26 -5.00
CA ASN A 80 -9.80 3.94 -6.35
C ASN A 80 -8.62 3.48 -7.21
N VAL A 81 -8.75 2.30 -7.79
CA VAL A 81 -7.78 1.79 -8.75
C VAL A 81 -8.42 1.90 -10.14
N PRO A 82 -7.90 2.76 -11.01
CA PRO A 82 -8.53 2.98 -12.31
C PRO A 82 -8.39 1.77 -13.23
N SER A 83 -9.32 1.64 -14.18
CA SER A 83 -9.33 0.49 -15.07
C SER A 83 -8.03 0.31 -15.86
N HIS A 84 -7.42 1.41 -16.28
CA HIS A 84 -6.17 1.29 -17.04
C HIS A 84 -4.98 0.80 -16.20
N ALA A 85 -5.08 0.88 -14.85
CA ALA A 85 -4.08 0.27 -13.98
C ALA A 85 -4.11 -1.25 -14.12
N PHE A 86 -5.29 -1.83 -14.21
CA PHE A 86 -5.44 -3.27 -14.42
C PHE A 86 -4.85 -3.70 -15.76
N ASP A 87 -5.06 -2.91 -16.80
CA ASP A 87 -4.52 -3.19 -18.13
C ASP A 87 -3.01 -3.01 -18.17
N PHE A 88 -2.52 -1.91 -17.61
CA PHE A 88 -1.09 -1.59 -17.62
C PHE A 88 -0.27 -2.59 -16.79
N LEU A 89 -0.75 -2.94 -15.62
CA LEU A 89 -0.06 -3.87 -14.72
C LEU A 89 -0.45 -5.33 -14.97
N GLN A 90 -1.43 -5.57 -15.83
CA GLN A 90 -1.96 -6.90 -16.11
C GLN A 90 -2.42 -7.60 -14.83
N ILE A 91 -3.33 -6.93 -14.12
CA ILE A 91 -3.90 -7.45 -12.88
C ILE A 91 -5.30 -7.98 -13.16
N PRO A 92 -5.61 -9.24 -12.81
CA PRO A 92 -6.98 -9.73 -12.91
C PRO A 92 -7.89 -9.01 -11.91
N GLN A 93 -9.10 -8.67 -12.35
CA GLN A 93 -10.10 -8.02 -11.51
C GLN A 93 -10.79 -9.08 -10.67
N MET A 94 -10.79 -8.91 -9.35
CA MET A 94 -11.45 -9.84 -8.43
C MET A 94 -11.98 -9.09 -7.21
N GLU A 95 -13.11 -9.56 -6.70
CA GLU A 95 -13.70 -8.99 -5.50
C GLU A 95 -12.91 -9.34 -4.23
N LYS A 96 -12.20 -10.44 -4.26
CA LYS A 96 -11.48 -10.93 -3.08
C LYS A 96 -10.11 -11.42 -3.44
N TYR A 97 -9.11 -10.75 -2.90
CA TYR A 97 -7.73 -11.18 -2.98
C TYR A 97 -7.19 -11.35 -1.58
N GLN A 98 -6.43 -12.41 -1.37
CA GLN A 98 -5.66 -12.57 -0.13
C GLN A 98 -4.37 -11.78 -0.25
N ALA A 99 -4.22 -10.79 0.59
CA ALA A 99 -3.02 -9.97 0.65
C ALA A 99 -2.30 -10.18 1.97
N THR A 100 -0.98 -10.14 1.94
CA THR A 100 -0.15 -10.24 3.14
C THR A 100 0.54 -8.91 3.37
N ASP A 101 0.36 -8.34 4.55
CA ASP A 101 1.08 -7.14 4.94
C ASP A 101 2.52 -7.54 5.29
N LEU A 102 3.47 -7.10 4.47
CA LEU A 102 4.87 -7.47 4.64
C LEU A 102 5.52 -6.85 5.88
N LEU A 103 4.92 -5.80 6.43
CA LEU A 103 5.45 -5.14 7.62
C LEU A 103 5.08 -5.89 8.91
N THR A 104 3.90 -6.50 8.93
CA THR A 104 3.38 -7.18 10.15
C THR A 104 3.21 -8.69 9.97
N GLY A 105 3.13 -9.15 8.73
CA GLY A 105 2.82 -10.54 8.42
C GLY A 105 1.34 -10.86 8.47
N ALA A 106 0.48 -9.88 8.76
CA ALA A 106 -0.95 -10.07 8.83
C ALA A 106 -1.54 -10.31 7.44
N LYS A 107 -2.57 -11.14 7.36
CA LYS A 107 -3.28 -11.41 6.12
C LYS A 107 -4.57 -10.63 6.09
N GLU A 108 -4.88 -10.05 4.94
CA GLU A 108 -6.09 -9.27 4.73
C GLU A 108 -6.74 -9.67 3.43
N GLU A 109 -8.04 -9.51 3.36
CA GLU A 109 -8.79 -9.71 2.14
C GLU A 109 -9.11 -8.34 1.55
N ILE A 110 -8.76 -8.12 0.30
CA ILE A 110 -9.01 -6.84 -0.37
C ILE A 110 -9.72 -7.06 -1.70
N CYS A 111 -10.41 -6.01 -2.12
CA CYS A 111 -11.12 -5.97 -3.40
C CYS A 111 -10.30 -5.18 -4.41
N LEU A 112 -10.08 -5.73 -5.59
CA LEU A 112 -9.42 -5.02 -6.68
C LEU A 112 -10.35 -5.00 -7.91
N LEU A 113 -11.16 -3.96 -7.98
CA LEU A 113 -12.10 -3.73 -9.08
C LEU A 113 -12.05 -2.25 -9.48
N PRO A 114 -12.15 -1.95 -10.79
CA PRO A 114 -12.01 -0.55 -11.24
C PRO A 114 -13.19 0.34 -10.87
N TYR A 115 -14.31 -0.25 -10.53
CA TYR A 115 -15.54 0.50 -10.19
C TYR A 115 -15.87 0.46 -8.71
N LYS A 116 -15.02 -0.11 -7.89
CA LYS A 116 -15.26 -0.22 -6.45
C LYS A 116 -13.96 0.11 -5.70
N ALA A 117 -14.06 1.04 -4.76
CA ALA A 117 -12.91 1.44 -3.97
C ALA A 117 -12.40 0.29 -3.10
N THR A 118 -11.09 0.17 -3.01
CA THR A 118 -10.45 -0.77 -2.09
C THR A 118 -10.34 -0.11 -0.73
N GLU A 119 -10.95 -0.68 0.28
CA GLU A 119 -10.95 -0.12 1.63
C GLU A 119 -9.92 -0.82 2.49
N VAL A 120 -9.03 -0.04 3.09
CA VAL A 120 -7.95 -0.54 3.94
C VAL A 120 -7.81 0.36 5.15
N SER A 121 -7.70 -0.24 6.34
CA SER A 121 -7.45 0.50 7.57
C SER A 121 -5.94 0.67 7.78
N VAL A 122 -5.50 1.90 7.94
CA VAL A 122 -4.09 2.20 8.16
C VAL A 122 -3.95 3.03 9.44
N GLY A 123 -3.10 2.58 10.34
CA GLY A 123 -2.88 3.27 11.61
C GLY A 123 -2.22 4.63 11.44
N ALA A 124 -2.28 5.43 12.51
CA ALA A 124 -1.66 6.75 12.52
C ALA A 124 -0.15 6.64 12.26
N TYR A 125 0.37 7.50 11.39
CA TYR A 125 1.79 7.54 11.03
C TYR A 125 2.35 6.16 10.65
N ASN A 126 1.54 5.37 9.99
CA ASN A 126 1.88 3.99 9.66
C ASN A 126 1.65 3.72 8.18
N GLY A 127 2.00 2.54 7.74
CA GLY A 127 1.81 2.14 6.37
C GLY A 127 1.55 0.64 6.26
N LYS A 128 1.10 0.25 5.08
CA LYS A 128 0.92 -1.16 4.73
C LYS A 128 1.56 -1.44 3.38
N ILE A 129 2.21 -2.58 3.29
CA ILE A 129 2.73 -3.10 2.03
C ILE A 129 2.04 -4.43 1.81
N LEU A 130 0.96 -4.40 1.04
CA LEU A 130 0.14 -5.58 0.81
C LEU A 130 0.66 -6.33 -0.41
N LYS A 131 1.08 -7.57 -0.20
CA LYS A 131 1.59 -8.42 -1.28
C LYS A 131 0.52 -9.40 -1.71
N ILE A 132 0.27 -9.43 -3.02
CA ILE A 132 -0.65 -10.36 -3.65
C ILE A 132 0.13 -11.17 -4.68
N THR A 133 -0.04 -12.49 -4.65
CA THR A 133 0.57 -13.37 -5.64
C THR A 133 -0.55 -13.97 -6.49
N PHE A 134 -0.40 -13.87 -7.80
CA PHE A 134 -1.40 -14.37 -8.76
C PHE A 134 -1.10 -15.80 -9.20
#